data_273a38e22d2866af31b1e58a96e69e57
#
_entry.id   273a38e22d2866af31b1e58a96e69e57
#
_cell.length_a   1.000
_cell.length_b   1.000
_cell.length_c   1.000
_cell.angle_alpha   90.00
_cell.angle_beta   90.00
_cell.angle_gamma   90.00
#
_symmetry.space_group_name_H-M   'P 1'
#
loop_
_entity.id
_entity.type
_entity.pdbx_description
1 polymer ?
#
loop_
_entity_poly.entity_id
_entity_poly.type
_entity_poly.pdbx_seq_one_letter_code
_entity_poly.pdbx_strand_id
1 'polypeptide(L)'
;MFSKYDVYTTVQSMYCYPDTDVLINKLNIRDKAELKQAEEEFTAVKQMALLQEPIKGRFTKTHLFRIHRFLFEDVYPFAGHIRKEQISKGDTMFYPPDLIDRELERVFKTIHSKKLLAEQDKEKQIQNLSQTMAELNIIHPFREGNGRSTRELIRCMALEYGLHINWGNTDRGTLINAAIAAVDDDMAFCDVLKQCIE
;
A
#
# COMPACT_ATOMS: atom_id res chain seq x y z
N MET A 1 -14.33 14.73 8.57
CA MET A 1 -13.65 15.77 7.78
C MET A 1 -12.71 15.05 6.81
N PHE A 2 -12.93 15.13 5.50
CA PHE A 2 -12.05 14.48 4.52
C PHE A 2 -10.70 15.19 4.54
N SER A 3 -9.62 14.42 4.71
CA SER A 3 -8.25 14.96 4.60
C SER A 3 -7.98 15.33 3.14
N LYS A 4 -7.22 16.41 2.89
CA LYS A 4 -6.71 16.82 1.57
C LYS A 4 -6.01 15.65 0.83
N TYR A 5 -5.56 14.65 1.57
CA TYR A 5 -4.83 13.48 1.06
C TYR A 5 -5.72 12.30 0.62
N ASP A 6 -7.05 12.42 0.73
CA ASP A 6 -7.98 11.36 0.31
C ASP A 6 -8.45 11.52 -1.15
N VAL A 7 -7.96 12.55 -1.87
CA VAL A 7 -8.40 12.85 -3.25
C VAL A 7 -7.25 12.59 -4.23
N TYR A 8 -7.47 11.67 -5.16
CA TYR A 8 -6.62 11.49 -6.34
C TYR A 8 -7.06 12.47 -7.41
N THR A 9 -6.13 13.31 -7.89
CA THR A 9 -6.44 14.33 -8.91
C THR A 9 -6.21 13.75 -10.30
N THR A 10 -7.28 13.53 -11.05
CA THR A 10 -7.26 13.23 -12.48
C THR A 10 -8.33 14.07 -13.19
N VAL A 11 -8.12 14.45 -14.44
CA VAL A 11 -9.09 15.28 -15.18
C VAL A 11 -10.40 14.52 -15.41
N GLN A 12 -10.33 13.24 -15.75
CA GLN A 12 -11.46 12.33 -15.85
C GLN A 12 -10.96 10.91 -15.67
N SER A 13 -11.29 10.30 -14.55
CA SER A 13 -10.80 8.95 -14.22
C SER A 13 -11.61 7.89 -14.96
N MET A 14 -10.91 7.01 -15.67
CA MET A 14 -11.52 5.80 -16.26
C MET A 14 -12.01 4.81 -15.21
N TYR A 15 -11.64 4.99 -13.96
CA TYR A 15 -12.04 4.14 -12.84
C TYR A 15 -13.28 4.65 -12.10
N CYS A 16 -13.79 5.84 -12.45
CA CYS A 16 -14.98 6.40 -11.82
C CYS A 16 -16.22 6.20 -12.69
N TYR A 17 -17.39 6.23 -12.06
CA TYR A 17 -18.63 6.32 -12.80
C TYR A 17 -18.68 7.65 -13.57
N PRO A 18 -19.32 7.69 -14.76
CA PRO A 18 -19.42 8.90 -15.55
C PRO A 18 -19.94 10.08 -14.73
N ASP A 19 -19.32 11.24 -14.91
CA ASP A 19 -19.66 12.51 -14.26
C ASP A 19 -19.58 12.50 -12.73
N THR A 20 -18.82 11.57 -12.15
CA THR A 20 -18.60 11.46 -10.69
C THR A 20 -17.13 11.26 -10.34
N ASP A 21 -16.81 11.42 -9.06
CA ASP A 21 -15.53 11.01 -8.45
C ASP A 21 -15.64 9.67 -7.68
N VAL A 22 -16.76 8.94 -7.83
CA VAL A 22 -17.04 7.66 -7.19
C VAL A 22 -16.44 6.54 -8.02
N LEU A 23 -15.56 5.75 -7.41
CA LEU A 23 -14.95 4.60 -8.07
C LEU A 23 -15.99 3.54 -8.47
N ILE A 24 -15.86 3.02 -9.68
CA ILE A 24 -16.64 1.87 -10.15
C ILE A 24 -16.37 0.70 -9.20
N ASN A 25 -17.44 0.17 -8.62
CA ASN A 25 -17.37 -0.87 -7.61
C ASN A 25 -18.40 -1.98 -7.85
N LYS A 26 -18.16 -3.14 -7.29
CA LYS A 26 -19.02 -4.33 -7.44
C LYS A 26 -20.32 -4.25 -6.63
N LEU A 27 -20.39 -3.30 -5.69
CA LEU A 27 -21.53 -3.10 -4.80
C LEU A 27 -22.61 -2.18 -5.42
N ASN A 28 -22.31 -1.59 -6.62
CA ASN A 28 -23.15 -0.59 -7.27
C ASN A 28 -23.43 0.67 -6.44
N ILE A 29 -22.59 0.97 -5.47
CA ILE A 29 -22.69 2.17 -4.64
C ILE A 29 -22.25 3.38 -5.48
N ARG A 30 -23.08 4.44 -5.46
CA ARG A 30 -22.86 5.69 -6.21
C ARG A 30 -22.59 6.89 -5.29
N ASP A 31 -22.76 6.72 -4.00
CA ASP A 31 -22.38 7.72 -3.00
C ASP A 31 -20.95 7.45 -2.51
N LYS A 32 -20.13 8.52 -2.44
CA LYS A 32 -18.72 8.41 -2.07
C LYS A 32 -18.51 8.05 -0.61
N ALA A 33 -19.34 8.59 0.28
CA ALA A 33 -19.21 8.32 1.71
C ALA A 33 -19.68 6.90 2.04
N GLU A 34 -20.76 6.44 1.41
CA GLU A 34 -21.25 5.09 1.52
C GLU A 34 -20.24 4.08 0.97
N LEU A 35 -19.63 4.36 -0.21
CA LEU A 35 -18.59 3.49 -0.77
C LEU A 35 -17.38 3.39 0.16
N LYS A 36 -16.95 4.52 0.72
CA LYS A 36 -15.82 4.52 1.66
C LYS A 36 -16.12 3.68 2.89
N GLN A 37 -17.32 3.82 3.47
CA GLN A 37 -17.71 3.02 4.62
C GLN A 37 -17.73 1.52 4.28
N ALA A 38 -18.38 1.14 3.18
CA ALA A 38 -18.41 -0.26 2.74
C ALA A 38 -17.00 -0.82 2.49
N GLU A 39 -16.13 -0.05 1.84
CA GLU A 39 -14.74 -0.45 1.61
C GLU A 39 -13.99 -0.69 2.93
N GLU A 40 -14.13 0.22 3.91
CA GLU A 40 -13.50 0.10 5.22
C GLU A 40 -13.99 -1.16 5.95
N GLU A 41 -15.29 -1.46 5.92
CA GLU A 41 -15.88 -2.66 6.54
C GLU A 41 -15.36 -3.95 5.88
N PHE A 42 -15.45 -4.05 4.56
CA PHE A 42 -14.97 -5.24 3.82
C PHE A 42 -13.47 -5.47 4.04
N THR A 43 -12.67 -4.40 3.94
CA THR A 43 -11.22 -4.54 4.09
C THR A 43 -10.80 -4.81 5.53
N ALA A 44 -11.54 -4.34 6.54
CA ALA A 44 -11.26 -4.67 7.94
C ALA A 44 -11.37 -6.17 8.20
N VAL A 45 -12.42 -6.83 7.71
CA VAL A 45 -12.60 -8.28 7.82
C VAL A 45 -11.43 -9.02 7.15
N LYS A 46 -11.05 -8.60 5.93
CA LYS A 46 -9.91 -9.19 5.21
C LYS A 46 -8.58 -8.98 5.93
N GLN A 47 -8.35 -7.79 6.52
CA GLN A 47 -7.15 -7.53 7.32
C GLN A 47 -7.08 -8.43 8.56
N MET A 48 -8.19 -8.65 9.26
CA MET A 48 -8.24 -9.58 10.39
C MET A 48 -7.88 -11.01 9.96
N ALA A 49 -8.37 -11.46 8.82
CA ALA A 49 -8.00 -12.77 8.27
C ALA A 49 -6.50 -12.86 7.97
N LEU A 50 -5.89 -11.80 7.41
CA LEU A 50 -4.45 -11.75 7.12
C LEU A 50 -3.59 -11.75 8.39
N LEU A 51 -4.08 -11.20 9.50
CA LEU A 51 -3.36 -11.28 10.78
C LEU A 51 -3.26 -12.73 11.28
N GLN A 52 -4.27 -13.54 11.02
CA GLN A 52 -4.29 -14.96 11.40
C GLN A 52 -3.50 -15.83 10.39
N GLU A 53 -3.73 -15.60 9.09
CA GLU A 53 -3.09 -16.37 8.03
C GLU A 53 -2.59 -15.43 6.92
N PRO A 54 -1.32 -15.00 6.98
CA PRO A 54 -0.72 -14.15 5.95
C PRO A 54 -0.68 -14.85 4.60
N ILE A 55 -0.89 -14.09 3.52
CA ILE A 55 -0.71 -14.63 2.16
C ILE A 55 0.76 -14.99 1.96
N LYS A 56 1.05 -16.27 1.84
CA LYS A 56 2.41 -16.77 1.57
C LYS A 56 2.86 -16.35 0.16
N GLY A 57 4.09 -15.84 0.07
CA GLY A 57 4.68 -15.40 -1.19
C GLY A 57 6.19 -15.27 -1.09
N ARG A 58 6.82 -14.93 -2.22
CA ARG A 58 8.27 -14.79 -2.33
C ARG A 58 8.73 -13.34 -2.41
N PHE A 59 7.95 -12.39 -1.89
CA PHE A 59 8.25 -10.95 -2.02
C PHE A 59 8.59 -10.56 -3.46
N THR A 60 7.60 -10.72 -4.31
CA THR A 60 7.60 -10.36 -5.74
C THR A 60 6.41 -9.46 -6.02
N LYS A 61 6.35 -8.83 -7.20
CA LYS A 61 5.17 -8.07 -7.61
C LYS A 61 3.88 -8.93 -7.55
N THR A 62 3.98 -10.22 -7.90
CA THR A 62 2.84 -11.14 -7.80
C THR A 62 2.35 -11.31 -6.36
N HIS A 63 3.27 -11.31 -5.37
CA HIS A 63 2.88 -11.38 -3.95
C HIS A 63 2.10 -10.12 -3.54
N LEU A 64 2.60 -8.93 -3.88
CA LEU A 64 1.91 -7.67 -3.63
C LEU A 64 0.53 -7.64 -4.31
N PHE A 65 0.42 -8.12 -5.56
CA PHE A 65 -0.85 -8.15 -6.30
C PHE A 65 -1.87 -9.11 -5.67
N ARG A 66 -1.41 -10.24 -5.14
CA ARG A 66 -2.29 -11.18 -4.42
C ARG A 66 -2.81 -10.58 -3.12
N ILE A 67 -1.96 -9.88 -2.37
CA ILE A 67 -2.37 -9.15 -1.16
C ILE A 67 -3.43 -8.10 -1.53
N HIS A 68 -3.16 -7.26 -2.52
CA HIS A 68 -4.11 -6.23 -2.94
C HIS A 68 -5.42 -6.85 -3.44
N ARG A 69 -5.35 -7.90 -4.25
CA ARG A 69 -6.55 -8.60 -4.72
C ARG A 69 -7.37 -9.10 -3.54
N PHE A 70 -6.78 -9.82 -2.61
CA PHE A 70 -7.46 -10.37 -1.45
C PHE A 70 -8.17 -9.28 -0.63
N LEU A 71 -7.51 -8.14 -0.41
CA LEU A 71 -8.08 -7.04 0.37
C LEU A 71 -9.28 -6.38 -0.32
N PHE A 72 -9.28 -6.30 -1.66
CA PHE A 72 -10.18 -5.40 -2.39
C PHE A 72 -11.08 -6.08 -3.42
N GLU A 73 -10.94 -7.39 -3.67
CA GLU A 73 -11.66 -8.08 -4.74
C GLU A 73 -13.19 -8.07 -4.57
N ASP A 74 -13.69 -7.96 -3.35
CA ASP A 74 -15.13 -7.92 -3.09
C ASP A 74 -15.72 -6.53 -3.40
N VAL A 75 -14.88 -5.48 -3.41
CA VAL A 75 -15.30 -4.10 -3.64
C VAL A 75 -14.97 -3.62 -5.04
N TYR A 76 -13.74 -3.85 -5.53
CA TYR A 76 -13.27 -3.25 -6.76
C TYR A 76 -12.97 -4.26 -7.88
N PRO A 77 -13.42 -3.99 -9.13
CA PRO A 77 -13.09 -4.83 -10.27
C PRO A 77 -11.60 -4.76 -10.67
N PHE A 78 -10.89 -3.70 -10.28
CA PHE A 78 -9.45 -3.52 -10.56
C PHE A 78 -8.54 -4.13 -9.49
N ALA A 79 -9.09 -4.83 -8.49
CA ALA A 79 -8.29 -5.43 -7.42
C ALA A 79 -7.19 -6.36 -7.95
N GLY A 80 -5.95 -6.12 -7.51
CA GLY A 80 -4.77 -6.87 -7.96
C GLY A 80 -4.21 -6.47 -9.33
N HIS A 81 -4.67 -5.36 -9.92
CA HIS A 81 -4.20 -4.87 -11.22
C HIS A 81 -3.51 -3.51 -11.09
N ILE A 82 -2.40 -3.33 -11.80
CA ILE A 82 -1.73 -2.04 -11.93
C ILE A 82 -2.70 -1.02 -12.55
N ARG A 83 -2.68 0.20 -12.00
CA ARG A 83 -3.45 1.33 -12.57
C ARG A 83 -2.96 1.72 -13.96
N LYS A 84 -3.88 2.22 -14.76
CA LYS A 84 -3.62 2.61 -16.16
C LYS A 84 -3.65 4.13 -16.35
N GLU A 85 -3.87 4.91 -15.29
CA GLU A 85 -3.89 6.36 -15.35
C GLU A 85 -2.89 6.98 -14.37
N GLN A 86 -2.42 8.19 -14.72
CA GLN A 86 -1.60 9.00 -13.81
C GLN A 86 -2.43 9.46 -12.63
N ILE A 87 -1.88 9.36 -11.44
CA ILE A 87 -2.51 9.84 -10.22
C ILE A 87 -1.55 10.68 -9.40
N SER A 88 -2.11 11.62 -8.64
CA SER A 88 -1.40 12.40 -7.64
C SER A 88 -2.22 12.45 -6.35
N LYS A 89 -1.57 12.78 -5.25
CA LYS A 89 -2.22 12.95 -3.95
C LYS A 89 -1.60 14.15 -3.23
N GLY A 90 -2.39 15.23 -3.07
CA GLY A 90 -1.82 16.52 -2.67
C GLY A 90 -0.80 16.99 -3.71
N ASP A 91 0.39 17.31 -3.27
CA ASP A 91 1.49 17.77 -4.13
C ASP A 91 2.39 16.62 -4.62
N THR A 92 2.15 15.38 -4.18
CA THR A 92 2.90 14.20 -4.59
C THR A 92 2.36 13.63 -5.90
N MET A 93 3.20 13.64 -6.94
CA MET A 93 2.94 12.92 -8.18
C MET A 93 3.59 11.54 -8.11
N PHE A 94 2.79 10.49 -8.28
CA PHE A 94 3.29 9.11 -8.29
C PHE A 94 3.89 8.73 -9.63
N TYR A 95 4.54 7.57 -9.70
CA TYR A 95 5.15 7.09 -10.95
C TYR A 95 4.14 7.03 -12.11
N PRO A 96 4.57 7.34 -13.35
CA PRO A 96 3.75 7.12 -14.54
C PRO A 96 3.36 5.65 -14.70
N PRO A 97 2.16 5.34 -15.20
CA PRO A 97 1.66 3.95 -15.28
C PRO A 97 2.55 2.99 -16.07
N ASP A 98 3.18 3.47 -17.13
CA ASP A 98 4.08 2.73 -18.01
C ASP A 98 5.41 2.34 -17.32
N LEU A 99 5.79 3.02 -16.25
CA LEU A 99 7.01 2.73 -15.48
C LEU A 99 6.76 1.81 -14.29
N ILE A 100 5.51 1.67 -13.83
CA ILE A 100 5.17 0.95 -12.59
C ILE A 100 5.71 -0.49 -12.59
N ASP A 101 5.47 -1.23 -13.67
CA ASP A 101 5.85 -2.65 -13.72
C ASP A 101 7.37 -2.82 -13.61
N ARG A 102 8.14 -2.00 -14.32
CA ARG A 102 9.60 -1.98 -14.27
C ARG A 102 10.13 -1.61 -12.89
N GLU A 103 9.55 -0.60 -12.26
CA GLU A 103 10.01 -0.13 -10.95
C GLU A 103 9.66 -1.15 -9.84
N LEU A 104 8.50 -1.80 -9.91
CA LEU A 104 8.19 -2.91 -9.02
C LEU A 104 9.21 -4.06 -9.18
N GLU A 105 9.56 -4.42 -10.41
CA GLU A 105 10.59 -5.45 -10.66
C GLU A 105 11.93 -5.05 -10.05
N ARG A 106 12.34 -3.78 -10.18
CA ARG A 106 13.55 -3.24 -9.58
C ARG A 106 13.55 -3.41 -8.05
N VAL A 107 12.49 -2.98 -7.39
CA VAL A 107 12.34 -3.07 -5.92
C VAL A 107 12.44 -4.53 -5.47
N PHE A 108 11.63 -5.41 -6.04
CA PHE A 108 11.63 -6.81 -5.63
C PHE A 108 12.94 -7.56 -5.99
N LYS A 109 13.56 -7.21 -7.10
CA LYS A 109 14.88 -7.73 -7.43
C LYS A 109 15.93 -7.29 -6.40
N THR A 110 15.86 -6.07 -5.90
CA THR A 110 16.74 -5.56 -4.85
C THR A 110 16.63 -6.36 -3.56
N ILE A 111 15.40 -6.68 -3.12
CA ILE A 111 15.16 -7.51 -1.94
C ILE A 111 15.92 -8.84 -2.03
N HIS A 112 15.87 -9.50 -3.20
CA HIS A 112 16.48 -10.80 -3.39
C HIS A 112 17.99 -10.71 -3.65
N SER A 113 18.44 -9.81 -4.51
CA SER A 113 19.85 -9.69 -4.89
C SER A 113 20.75 -9.23 -3.74
N LYS A 114 20.24 -8.35 -2.90
CA LYS A 114 20.92 -7.89 -1.68
C LYS A 114 20.67 -8.80 -0.46
N LYS A 115 19.87 -9.85 -0.63
CA LYS A 115 19.49 -10.79 0.43
C LYS A 115 18.96 -10.06 1.66
N LEU A 116 18.13 -9.04 1.48
CA LEU A 116 17.65 -8.18 2.57
C LEU A 116 17.00 -9.01 3.68
N LEU A 117 16.25 -10.05 3.32
CA LEU A 117 15.58 -10.92 4.30
C LEU A 117 16.53 -11.82 5.12
N ALA A 118 17.82 -11.84 4.82
CA ALA A 118 18.83 -12.55 5.61
C ALA A 118 19.57 -11.64 6.61
N GLU A 119 19.22 -10.35 6.69
CA GLU A 119 19.80 -9.41 7.65
C GLU A 119 19.51 -9.83 9.08
N GLN A 120 20.50 -9.76 9.96
CA GLN A 120 20.39 -10.17 11.38
C GLN A 120 20.40 -8.97 12.33
N ASP A 121 20.90 -7.82 11.88
CA ASP A 121 20.90 -6.59 12.68
C ASP A 121 19.51 -5.94 12.65
N LYS A 122 18.90 -5.79 13.82
CA LYS A 122 17.52 -5.27 13.96
C LYS A 122 17.37 -3.86 13.37
N GLU A 123 18.35 -3.00 13.57
CA GLU A 123 18.27 -1.63 13.02
C GLU A 123 18.30 -1.64 11.49
N LYS A 124 19.15 -2.46 10.89
CA LYS A 124 19.20 -2.64 9.43
C LYS A 124 17.95 -3.33 8.89
N GLN A 125 17.35 -4.25 9.63
CA GLN A 125 16.06 -4.84 9.27
C GLN A 125 14.98 -3.76 9.17
N ILE A 126 14.89 -2.85 10.15
CA ILE A 126 13.96 -1.73 10.14
C ILE A 126 14.25 -0.78 8.97
N GLN A 127 15.51 -0.47 8.71
CA GLN A 127 15.91 0.34 7.56
C GLN A 127 15.51 -0.31 6.23
N ASN A 128 15.72 -1.61 6.06
CA ASN A 128 15.30 -2.36 4.87
C ASN A 128 13.78 -2.33 4.67
N LEU A 129 13.00 -2.45 5.76
CA LEU A 129 11.54 -2.34 5.73
C LEU A 129 11.11 -0.92 5.35
N SER A 130 11.75 0.12 5.94
CA SER A 130 11.47 1.53 5.62
C SER A 130 11.74 1.84 4.17
N GLN A 131 12.91 1.51 3.65
CA GLN A 131 13.29 1.71 2.25
C GLN A 131 12.32 1.02 1.29
N THR A 132 11.98 -0.25 1.57
CA THR A 132 11.03 -0.98 0.74
C THR A 132 9.65 -0.32 0.77
N MET A 133 9.21 0.15 1.93
CA MET A 133 7.92 0.82 2.10
C MET A 133 7.89 2.16 1.37
N ALA A 134 8.96 2.96 1.44
CA ALA A 134 9.11 4.24 0.75
C ALA A 134 9.08 4.07 -0.78
N GLU A 135 9.83 3.11 -1.32
CA GLU A 135 9.82 2.79 -2.75
C GLU A 135 8.43 2.39 -3.24
N LEU A 136 7.73 1.52 -2.52
CA LEU A 136 6.36 1.12 -2.88
C LEU A 136 5.36 2.27 -2.73
N ASN A 137 5.58 3.17 -1.77
CA ASN A 137 4.76 4.36 -1.56
C ASN A 137 4.82 5.31 -2.77
N ILE A 138 6.01 5.58 -3.32
CA ILE A 138 6.13 6.50 -4.47
C ILE A 138 5.74 5.83 -5.80
N ILE A 139 5.95 4.52 -5.96
CA ILE A 139 5.47 3.78 -7.14
C ILE A 139 3.94 3.80 -7.21
N HIS A 140 3.26 3.58 -6.09
CA HIS A 140 1.81 3.66 -5.94
C HIS A 140 1.07 2.89 -7.03
N PRO A 141 1.25 1.55 -7.09
CA PRO A 141 0.89 0.77 -8.28
C PRO A 141 -0.61 0.64 -8.54
N PHE A 142 -1.46 0.79 -7.54
CA PHE A 142 -2.89 0.56 -7.65
C PHE A 142 -3.68 1.86 -7.71
N ARG A 143 -4.93 1.78 -8.20
CA ARG A 143 -5.82 2.96 -8.22
C ARG A 143 -6.25 3.37 -6.81
N GLU A 144 -6.50 2.41 -5.91
CA GLU A 144 -6.84 2.61 -4.51
C GLU A 144 -6.21 1.49 -3.68
N GLY A 145 -6.10 1.65 -2.35
CA GLY A 145 -5.66 0.60 -1.43
C GLY A 145 -4.14 0.38 -1.33
N ASN A 146 -3.33 1.23 -1.94
CA ASN A 146 -1.87 1.12 -1.93
C ASN A 146 -1.29 1.02 -0.51
N GLY A 147 -1.68 1.93 0.39
CA GLY A 147 -1.15 1.94 1.76
C GLY A 147 -1.45 0.66 2.55
N ARG A 148 -2.67 0.11 2.42
CA ARG A 148 -3.06 -1.14 3.11
C ARG A 148 -2.28 -2.34 2.58
N SER A 149 -2.16 -2.44 1.26
CA SER A 149 -1.43 -3.54 0.61
C SER A 149 0.06 -3.48 0.90
N THR A 150 0.65 -2.27 0.88
CA THR A 150 2.06 -2.08 1.22
C THR A 150 2.32 -2.45 2.69
N ARG A 151 1.51 -1.94 3.63
CA ARG A 151 1.66 -2.29 5.05
C ARG A 151 1.56 -3.78 5.31
N GLU A 152 0.65 -4.48 4.63
CA GLU A 152 0.56 -5.94 4.77
C GLU A 152 1.79 -6.65 4.21
N LEU A 153 2.31 -6.22 3.05
CA LEU A 153 3.55 -6.78 2.51
C LEU A 153 4.74 -6.55 3.46
N ILE A 154 4.86 -5.34 4.03
CA ILE A 154 5.92 -5.00 5.00
C ILE A 154 5.78 -5.84 6.28
N ARG A 155 4.54 -6.07 6.76
CA ARG A 155 4.29 -6.97 7.89
C ARG A 155 4.74 -8.40 7.58
N CYS A 156 4.46 -8.90 6.38
CA CYS A 156 4.95 -10.21 5.95
C CYS A 156 6.48 -10.27 5.88
N MET A 157 7.14 -9.18 5.41
CA MET A 157 8.62 -9.11 5.41
C MET A 157 9.18 -9.08 6.83
N ALA A 158 8.56 -8.36 7.75
CA ALA A 158 8.95 -8.32 9.14
C ALA A 158 8.87 -9.69 9.83
N LEU A 159 7.85 -10.50 9.50
CA LEU A 159 7.73 -11.86 10.00
C LEU A 159 8.91 -12.77 9.59
N GLU A 160 9.50 -12.55 8.41
CA GLU A 160 10.72 -13.29 8.00
C GLU A 160 11.93 -12.93 8.89
N TYR A 161 11.95 -11.75 9.47
CA TYR A 161 12.94 -11.33 10.46
C TYR A 161 12.60 -11.79 11.89
N GLY A 162 11.44 -12.41 12.10
CA GLY A 162 10.91 -12.72 13.45
C GLY A 162 10.37 -11.50 14.17
N LEU A 163 10.08 -10.40 13.45
CA LEU A 163 9.50 -9.18 13.99
C LEU A 163 7.99 -9.16 13.78
N HIS A 164 7.26 -8.79 14.83
CA HIS A 164 5.81 -8.63 14.77
C HIS A 164 5.44 -7.14 14.66
N ILE A 165 4.72 -6.75 13.61
CA ILE A 165 4.25 -5.38 13.44
C ILE A 165 2.76 -5.30 13.78
N ASN A 166 2.45 -4.45 14.77
CA ASN A 166 1.11 -4.06 15.14
C ASN A 166 0.84 -2.63 14.67
N TRP A 167 0.18 -2.47 13.52
CA TRP A 167 -0.15 -1.15 12.99
C TRP A 167 -1.16 -0.37 13.84
N GLY A 168 -1.79 -1.00 14.85
CA GLY A 168 -2.65 -0.34 15.83
C GLY A 168 -1.87 0.55 16.82
N ASN A 169 -0.54 0.39 16.90
CA ASN A 169 0.32 1.20 17.77
C ASN A 169 0.65 2.59 17.19
N THR A 170 0.12 2.92 16.01
CA THR A 170 0.28 4.23 15.38
C THR A 170 -1.05 4.75 14.84
N ASP A 171 -1.17 6.06 14.68
CA ASP A 171 -2.36 6.67 14.10
C ASP A 171 -2.22 6.94 12.61
N ARG A 172 -3.37 7.20 11.94
CA ARG A 172 -3.42 7.49 10.51
C ARG A 172 -2.61 8.73 10.11
N GLY A 173 -2.61 9.77 10.95
CA GLY A 173 -1.90 11.03 10.67
C GLY A 173 -0.39 10.81 10.62
N THR A 174 0.15 10.09 11.60
CA THR A 174 1.57 9.70 11.66
C THR A 174 1.98 8.91 10.42
N LEU A 175 1.18 7.92 10.01
CA LEU A 175 1.43 7.15 8.77
C LEU A 175 1.40 8.02 7.51
N ILE A 176 0.48 8.97 7.41
CA ILE A 176 0.38 9.89 6.27
C ILE A 176 1.60 10.83 6.24
N ASN A 177 1.99 11.39 7.38
CA ASN A 177 3.15 12.27 7.45
C ASN A 177 4.44 11.54 7.05
N ALA A 178 4.64 10.32 7.53
CA ALA A 178 5.76 9.48 7.12
C ALA A 178 5.71 9.17 5.60
N ALA A 179 4.53 8.90 5.04
CA ALA A 179 4.37 8.65 3.61
C ALA A 179 4.66 9.88 2.74
N ILE A 180 4.39 11.08 3.24
CA ILE A 180 4.74 12.34 2.56
C ILE A 180 6.26 12.56 2.62
N ALA A 181 6.87 12.40 3.80
CA ALA A 181 8.31 12.55 3.97
C ALA A 181 9.10 11.50 3.17
N ALA A 182 8.54 10.31 3.00
CA ALA A 182 9.16 9.21 2.26
C ALA A 182 9.31 9.46 0.73
N VAL A 183 8.81 10.58 0.23
CA VAL A 183 9.08 11.01 -1.17
C VAL A 183 10.55 11.39 -1.34
N ASP A 184 11.15 12.01 -0.32
CA ASP A 184 12.52 12.53 -0.33
C ASP A 184 13.45 11.80 0.66
N ASP A 185 12.89 11.04 1.61
CA ASP A 185 13.62 10.32 2.66
C ASP A 185 13.13 8.87 2.77
N ASP A 186 13.92 7.94 2.29
CA ASP A 186 13.61 6.51 2.32
C ASP A 186 13.64 5.90 3.74
N MET A 187 14.13 6.67 4.74
CA MET A 187 14.09 6.28 6.16
C MET A 187 12.90 6.85 6.93
N ALA A 188 12.02 7.61 6.29
CA ALA A 188 10.89 8.28 6.94
C ALA A 188 9.93 7.35 7.69
N PHE A 189 9.90 6.07 7.36
CA PHE A 189 9.07 5.08 8.08
C PHE A 189 9.77 4.43 9.26
N CYS A 190 11.07 4.66 9.51
CA CYS A 190 11.81 3.97 10.59
C CYS A 190 11.19 4.18 11.97
N ASP A 191 10.84 5.41 12.32
CA ASP A 191 10.26 5.71 13.64
C ASP A 191 8.87 5.09 13.80
N VAL A 192 8.06 5.12 12.75
CA VAL A 192 6.75 4.45 12.75
C VAL A 192 6.90 2.94 12.89
N LEU A 193 7.86 2.34 12.19
CA LEU A 193 8.14 0.90 12.30
C LEU A 193 8.63 0.53 13.70
N LYS A 194 9.55 1.33 14.30
CA LYS A 194 10.02 1.12 15.68
C LYS A 194 8.87 1.17 16.69
N GLN A 195 7.93 2.08 16.50
CA GLN A 195 6.75 2.20 17.35
C GLN A 195 5.79 1.00 17.21
N CYS A 196 5.68 0.43 15.99
CA CYS A 196 4.75 -0.65 15.68
C CYS A 196 5.33 -2.06 15.91
N ILE A 197 6.65 -2.22 16.01
CA ILE A 197 7.30 -3.53 16.24
C ILE A 197 7.23 -3.90 17.72
N GLU A 198 6.69 -5.08 17.99
CA GLU A 198 6.55 -5.71 19.31
C GLU A 198 7.68 -6.70 19.59
#